data_eaf66cb4ead16d203baf5b49bbba0f5b
#
_entry.id   eaf66cb4ead16d203baf5b49bbba0f5b
#
_cell.length_a   1.000
_cell.length_b   1.000
_cell.length_c   1.000
_cell.angle_alpha   90.00
_cell.angle_beta   90.00
_cell.angle_gamma   90.00
#
_symmetry.space_group_name_H-M   'P 1'
#
loop_
_entity.id
_entity.type
_entity.pdbx_description
1 polymer ?
#
loop_
_entity_poly.entity_id
_entity_poly.type
_entity_poly.pdbx_seq_one_letter_code
_entity_poly.pdbx_strand_id
1 'polypeptide(L)'
;MTHLHPYDALDGVLRSSILSLLSEAFGEEGQPYYELAMEHLYDGEHTFLLSESEGTLLAVALVVDYVDSSAGRWAYLYSFTTRKECRGEGLMSRLYREEIEPRLVERGYRGACLVPATSSLVSFYKGWGFHLLRDADDAIPITPGQRATDYLIAAYGQPSIDNPLPFRMIKPFVPTVDHYRLVSPLD
;
A
#
# COMPACT_ATOMS: atom_id res chain seq x y z
N MET A 1 -19.15 0.08 15.75
CA MET A 1 -19.38 -0.24 14.34
C MET A 1 -18.29 0.47 13.56
N THR A 2 -17.47 -0.24 12.76
CA THR A 2 -16.37 0.35 11.99
C THR A 2 -16.89 0.87 10.65
N HIS A 3 -16.49 2.05 10.26
CA HIS A 3 -16.93 2.71 9.03
C HIS A 3 -15.73 3.10 8.18
N LEU A 4 -15.88 3.02 6.87
CA LEU A 4 -14.95 3.63 5.93
C LEU A 4 -15.15 5.15 5.99
N HIS A 5 -14.08 5.87 6.32
CA HIS A 5 -14.13 7.34 6.42
C HIS A 5 -13.52 7.94 5.13
N PRO A 6 -14.19 8.93 4.50
CA PRO A 6 -13.59 9.63 3.37
C PRO A 6 -12.36 10.44 3.82
N TYR A 7 -11.30 10.42 3.02
CA TYR A 7 -10.15 11.29 3.25
C TYR A 7 -10.46 12.72 2.79
N ASP A 8 -10.28 13.67 3.69
CA ASP A 8 -10.30 15.10 3.39
C ASP A 8 -8.93 15.71 3.73
N ALA A 9 -8.19 16.12 2.73
CA ALA A 9 -6.86 16.71 2.89
C ALA A 9 -6.85 18.03 3.68
N LEU A 10 -8.00 18.71 3.78
CA LEU A 10 -8.14 19.97 4.51
C LEU A 10 -8.49 19.77 5.99
N ASP A 11 -8.89 18.56 6.38
CA ASP A 11 -9.19 18.25 7.78
C ASP A 11 -7.90 18.06 8.60
N GLY A 12 -7.56 19.09 9.37
CA GLY A 12 -6.35 19.05 10.23
C GLY A 12 -6.42 18.02 11.34
N VAL A 13 -7.62 17.66 11.83
CA VAL A 13 -7.80 16.62 12.86
C VAL A 13 -7.51 15.26 12.27
N LEU A 14 -8.04 14.99 11.08
CA LEU A 14 -7.78 13.75 10.37
C LEU A 14 -6.30 13.60 10.01
N ARG A 15 -5.68 14.68 9.50
CA ARG A 15 -4.24 14.71 9.21
C ARG A 15 -3.41 14.34 10.45
N SER A 16 -3.69 14.96 11.59
CA SER A 16 -2.98 14.67 12.85
C SER A 16 -3.19 13.24 13.31
N SER A 17 -4.41 12.70 13.14
CA SER A 17 -4.73 11.31 13.48
C SER A 17 -3.95 10.30 12.62
N ILE A 18 -3.81 10.57 11.32
CA ILE A 18 -3.02 9.74 10.41
C ILE A 18 -1.53 9.80 10.78
N LEU A 19 -0.98 10.99 11.01
CA LEU A 19 0.42 11.15 11.41
C LEU A 19 0.72 10.41 12.72
N SER A 20 -0.17 10.51 13.71
CA SER A 20 -0.06 9.76 14.96
C SER A 20 -0.04 8.25 14.73
N LEU A 21 -0.90 7.74 13.84
CA LEU A 21 -0.97 6.32 13.54
C LEU A 21 0.25 5.81 12.78
N LEU A 22 0.80 6.63 11.85
CA LEU A 22 2.03 6.33 11.14
C LEU A 22 3.24 6.33 12.09
N SER A 23 3.34 7.32 12.99
CA SER A 23 4.42 7.39 13.98
C SER A 23 4.37 6.21 14.96
N GLU A 24 3.17 5.79 15.38
CA GLU A 24 3.00 4.58 16.21
C GLU A 24 3.47 3.30 15.49
N ALA A 25 3.26 3.24 14.17
CA ALA A 25 3.55 2.03 13.40
C ALA A 25 5.02 1.95 12.94
N PHE A 26 5.62 3.08 12.57
CA PHE A 26 6.89 3.15 11.85
C PHE A 26 7.97 3.99 12.54
N GLY A 27 7.65 4.61 13.69
CA GLY A 27 8.57 5.42 14.48
C GLY A 27 8.40 6.93 14.22
N GLU A 28 8.71 7.73 15.25
CA GLU A 28 8.61 9.20 15.20
C GLU A 28 9.67 9.84 14.30
N GLU A 29 10.81 9.21 14.14
CA GLU A 29 11.90 9.66 13.27
C GLU A 29 11.49 9.73 11.78
N GLY A 30 10.45 9.00 11.39
CA GLY A 30 9.88 9.02 10.04
C GLY A 30 8.93 10.19 9.77
N GLN A 31 8.58 11.01 10.77
CA GLN A 31 7.55 12.04 10.64
C GLN A 31 7.75 12.99 9.44
N PRO A 32 8.96 13.49 9.11
CA PRO A 32 9.13 14.34 7.94
C PRO A 32 8.74 13.66 6.62
N TYR A 33 8.97 12.35 6.52
CA TYR A 33 8.58 11.55 5.34
C TYR A 33 7.07 11.30 5.30
N TYR A 34 6.42 11.14 6.46
CA TYR A 34 4.95 10.98 6.54
C TYR A 34 4.25 12.27 6.12
N GLU A 35 4.77 13.44 6.52
CA GLU A 35 4.25 14.73 6.12
C GLU A 35 4.37 14.95 4.61
N LEU A 36 5.52 14.63 4.01
CA LEU A 36 5.71 14.65 2.56
C LEU A 36 4.79 13.64 1.85
N ALA A 37 4.63 12.43 2.40
CA ALA A 37 3.71 11.46 1.83
C ALA A 37 2.26 11.99 1.85
N MET A 38 1.84 12.64 2.93
CA MET A 38 0.50 13.25 3.00
C MET A 38 0.32 14.40 2.02
N GLU A 39 1.37 15.14 1.71
CA GLU A 39 1.33 16.23 0.74
C GLU A 39 1.23 15.71 -0.70
N HIS A 40 1.99 14.68 -1.04
CA HIS A 40 2.15 14.21 -2.42
C HIS A 40 1.26 13.02 -2.78
N LEU A 41 0.96 12.12 -1.82
CA LEU A 41 0.37 10.81 -2.11
C LEU A 41 -1.06 10.66 -1.60
N TYR A 42 -1.41 11.28 -0.46
CA TYR A 42 -2.74 11.11 0.13
C TYR A 42 -3.80 11.91 -0.62
N ASP A 43 -4.90 11.25 -0.94
CA ASP A 43 -6.08 11.86 -1.57
C ASP A 43 -7.33 11.02 -1.29
N GLY A 44 -8.51 11.50 -1.72
CA GLY A 44 -9.79 10.82 -1.53
C GLY A 44 -9.96 9.57 -2.40
N GLU A 45 -9.10 9.36 -3.40
CA GLU A 45 -9.20 8.21 -4.31
C GLU A 45 -8.34 7.02 -3.85
N HIS A 46 -7.15 7.31 -3.29
CA HIS A 46 -6.13 6.31 -3.01
C HIS A 46 -5.91 6.07 -1.51
N THR A 47 -6.56 6.87 -0.66
CA THR A 47 -6.45 6.77 0.80
C THR A 47 -7.70 6.12 1.38
N PHE A 48 -7.51 5.03 2.12
CA PHE A 48 -8.58 4.28 2.75
C PHE A 48 -8.42 4.37 4.27
N LEU A 49 -9.48 4.84 4.92
CA LEU A 49 -9.50 5.09 6.36
C LEU A 49 -10.60 4.27 7.01
N LEU A 50 -10.27 3.57 8.06
CA LEU A 50 -11.22 2.84 8.88
C LEU A 50 -11.32 3.48 10.25
N SER A 51 -12.52 3.91 10.64
CA SER A 51 -12.77 4.53 11.94
C SER A 51 -13.91 3.85 12.71
N GLU A 52 -13.96 4.09 14.00
CA GLU A 52 -15.13 3.80 14.82
C GLU A 52 -16.24 4.83 14.59
N SER A 53 -17.44 4.55 15.13
CA SER A 53 -18.60 5.45 15.04
C SER A 53 -18.37 6.82 15.71
N GLU A 54 -17.44 6.91 16.63
CA GLU A 54 -17.04 8.14 17.33
C GLU A 54 -15.92 8.92 16.62
N GLY A 55 -15.50 8.47 15.44
CA GLY A 55 -14.47 9.13 14.62
C GLY A 55 -13.03 8.75 14.94
N THR A 56 -12.79 7.86 15.92
CA THR A 56 -11.44 7.38 16.21
C THR A 56 -10.88 6.58 15.02
N LEU A 57 -9.74 7.01 14.47
CA LEU A 57 -9.09 6.32 13.36
C LEU A 57 -8.45 5.04 13.84
N LEU A 58 -8.84 3.89 13.26
CA LEU A 58 -8.34 2.55 13.59
C LEU A 58 -7.29 2.04 12.62
N ALA A 59 -7.43 2.38 11.33
CA ALA A 59 -6.50 1.94 10.31
C ALA A 59 -6.42 2.95 9.17
N VAL A 60 -5.25 3.01 8.55
CA VAL A 60 -4.99 3.72 7.31
C VAL A 60 -4.30 2.80 6.31
N ALA A 61 -4.70 2.90 5.06
CA ALA A 61 -4.08 2.22 3.95
C ALA A 61 -3.95 3.21 2.79
N LEU A 62 -2.77 3.33 2.24
CA LEU A 62 -2.48 4.15 1.07
C LEU A 62 -2.12 3.26 -0.11
N VAL A 63 -2.75 3.52 -1.23
CA VAL A 63 -2.41 2.92 -2.53
C VAL A 63 -1.67 3.96 -3.35
N VAL A 64 -0.57 3.57 -3.94
CA VAL A 64 0.24 4.45 -4.79
C VAL A 64 0.28 3.89 -6.21
N ASP A 65 0.05 4.74 -7.20
CA ASP A 65 0.08 4.33 -8.60
C ASP A 65 1.49 3.99 -9.06
N TYR A 66 1.61 2.81 -9.64
CA TYR A 66 2.74 2.38 -10.45
C TYR A 66 2.25 2.03 -11.84
N VAL A 67 3.13 2.07 -12.82
CA VAL A 67 2.81 1.78 -14.22
C VAL A 67 3.80 0.76 -14.78
N ASP A 68 3.31 -0.15 -15.62
CA ASP A 68 4.16 -1.07 -16.37
C ASP A 68 4.56 -0.48 -17.73
N SER A 69 5.41 -1.19 -18.47
CA SER A 69 5.92 -0.78 -19.78
C SER A 69 4.83 -0.55 -20.84
N SER A 70 3.61 -1.05 -20.63
CA SER A 70 2.45 -0.84 -21.50
C SER A 70 1.48 0.22 -20.98
N ALA A 71 1.93 1.04 -20.02
CA ALA A 71 1.12 2.03 -19.29
C ALA A 71 -0.06 1.43 -18.51
N GLY A 72 0.00 0.15 -18.17
CA GLY A 72 -0.99 -0.49 -17.30
C GLY A 72 -0.78 -0.09 -15.85
N ARG A 73 -1.86 0.24 -15.15
CA ARG A 73 -1.81 0.68 -13.74
C ARG A 73 -1.61 -0.51 -12.80
N TRP A 74 -0.71 -0.33 -11.84
CA TRP A 74 -0.44 -1.24 -10.73
C TRP A 74 -0.60 -0.50 -9.41
N ALA A 75 -1.18 -1.16 -8.42
CA ALA A 75 -1.37 -0.61 -7.09
C ALA A 75 -0.19 -1.02 -6.19
N TYR A 76 0.67 -0.07 -5.83
CA TYR A 76 1.64 -0.31 -4.76
C TYR A 76 0.97 -0.05 -3.41
N LEU A 77 0.87 -1.08 -2.57
CA LEU A 77 0.27 -0.97 -1.25
C LEU A 77 1.30 -0.36 -0.29
N TYR A 78 1.05 0.89 0.10
CA TYR A 78 1.96 1.70 0.91
C TYR A 78 1.33 2.07 2.25
N SER A 79 2.11 2.11 3.33
CA SER A 79 1.67 2.55 4.66
C SER A 79 0.40 1.87 5.19
N PHE A 80 0.24 0.56 4.98
CA PHE A 80 -0.86 -0.21 5.56
C PHE A 80 -0.62 -0.39 7.06
N THR A 81 -1.34 0.35 7.88
CA THR A 81 -1.18 0.29 9.33
C THR A 81 -2.51 0.27 10.08
N THR A 82 -2.51 -0.42 11.22
CA THR A 82 -3.64 -0.54 12.15
C THR A 82 -3.15 -0.13 13.54
N ARG A 83 -3.98 0.62 14.26
CA ARG A 83 -3.75 1.02 15.65
C ARG A 83 -3.35 -0.19 16.48
N LYS A 84 -2.35 -0.02 17.33
CA LYS A 84 -1.68 -1.11 18.05
C LYS A 84 -2.67 -1.98 18.85
N GLU A 85 -3.61 -1.34 19.52
CA GLU A 85 -4.61 -2.01 20.37
C GLU A 85 -5.59 -2.85 19.58
N CYS A 86 -5.78 -2.56 18.28
CA CYS A 86 -6.73 -3.23 17.38
C CYS A 86 -6.04 -4.22 16.40
N ARG A 87 -4.73 -4.44 16.58
CA ARG A 87 -4.01 -5.42 15.76
C ARG A 87 -4.44 -6.85 16.11
N GLY A 88 -4.45 -7.72 15.10
CA GLY A 88 -4.89 -9.10 15.27
C GLY A 88 -6.40 -9.32 15.10
N GLU A 89 -7.21 -8.26 15.06
CA GLU A 89 -8.68 -8.34 14.88
C GLU A 89 -9.12 -8.48 13.41
N GLY A 90 -8.17 -8.54 12.47
CA GLY A 90 -8.46 -8.69 11.05
C GLY A 90 -8.97 -7.42 10.36
N LEU A 91 -8.92 -6.25 11.01
CA LEU A 91 -9.45 -5.00 10.47
C LEU A 91 -8.84 -4.65 9.10
N MET A 92 -7.51 -4.71 8.98
CA MET A 92 -6.83 -4.41 7.71
C MET A 92 -7.14 -5.45 6.63
N SER A 93 -7.30 -6.73 7.00
CA SER A 93 -7.67 -7.79 6.05
C SER A 93 -9.09 -7.57 5.50
N ARG A 94 -10.00 -7.14 6.36
CA ARG A 94 -11.36 -6.79 5.96
C ARG A 94 -11.38 -5.56 5.07
N LEU A 95 -10.70 -4.48 5.47
CA LEU A 95 -10.57 -3.26 4.67
C LEU A 95 -10.00 -3.56 3.28
N TYR A 96 -8.94 -4.37 3.19
CA TYR A 96 -8.35 -4.73 1.92
C TYR A 96 -9.33 -5.51 1.02
N ARG A 97 -9.95 -6.57 1.55
CA ARG A 97 -10.79 -7.48 0.76
C ARG A 97 -12.15 -6.90 0.39
N GLU A 98 -12.75 -6.12 1.29
CA GLU A 98 -14.11 -5.61 1.10
C GLU A 98 -14.15 -4.26 0.39
N GLU A 99 -13.07 -3.46 0.52
CA GLU A 99 -13.07 -2.09 0.01
C GLU A 99 -11.93 -1.83 -1.00
N ILE A 100 -10.68 -2.14 -0.65
CA ILE A 100 -9.55 -1.72 -1.46
C ILE A 100 -9.47 -2.54 -2.74
N GLU A 101 -9.35 -3.84 -2.64
CA GLU A 101 -9.19 -4.73 -3.81
C GLU A 101 -10.35 -4.60 -4.81
N PRO A 102 -11.64 -4.63 -4.40
CA PRO A 102 -12.75 -4.45 -5.32
C PRO A 102 -12.68 -3.13 -6.09
N ARG A 103 -12.34 -2.02 -5.41
CA ARG A 103 -12.20 -0.70 -6.05
C ARG A 103 -11.03 -0.63 -7.01
N LEU A 104 -9.91 -1.29 -6.71
CA LEU A 104 -8.78 -1.36 -7.63
C LEU A 104 -9.13 -2.14 -8.89
N VAL A 105 -9.84 -3.26 -8.75
CA VAL A 105 -10.33 -4.05 -9.89
C VAL A 105 -11.32 -3.23 -10.74
N GLU A 106 -12.30 -2.57 -10.11
CA GLU A 106 -13.27 -1.71 -10.78
C GLU A 106 -12.60 -0.57 -11.56
N ARG A 107 -11.54 0.01 -11.01
CA ARG A 107 -10.75 1.09 -11.62
C ARG A 107 -9.75 0.60 -12.68
N GLY A 108 -9.75 -0.69 -12.99
CA GLY A 108 -8.93 -1.27 -14.06
C GLY A 108 -7.46 -1.44 -13.73
N TYR A 109 -7.09 -1.52 -12.44
CA TYR A 109 -5.73 -1.90 -12.08
C TYR A 109 -5.45 -3.34 -12.50
N ARG A 110 -4.25 -3.60 -13.01
CA ARG A 110 -3.83 -4.94 -13.45
C ARG A 110 -3.48 -5.86 -12.29
N GLY A 111 -3.12 -5.29 -11.16
CA GLY A 111 -2.75 -6.01 -9.96
C GLY A 111 -2.25 -5.08 -8.87
N ALA A 112 -1.84 -5.68 -7.78
CA ALA A 112 -1.20 -5.00 -6.67
C ALA A 112 0.19 -5.57 -6.39
N CYS A 113 1.06 -4.74 -5.85
CA CYS A 113 2.39 -5.13 -5.39
C CYS A 113 2.69 -4.49 -4.04
N LEU A 114 3.60 -5.07 -3.30
CA LEU A 114 4.08 -4.53 -2.02
C LEU A 114 5.46 -5.09 -1.67
N VAL A 115 6.09 -4.43 -0.70
CA VAL A 115 7.26 -4.95 0.01
C VAL A 115 6.89 -5.07 1.48
N PRO A 116 6.82 -6.30 2.04
CA PRO A 116 6.54 -6.49 3.46
C PRO A 116 7.62 -5.80 4.32
N ALA A 117 7.22 -5.10 5.37
CA ALA A 117 8.15 -4.46 6.29
C ALA A 117 9.02 -5.49 7.05
N THR A 118 8.55 -6.72 7.21
CA THR A 118 9.27 -7.84 7.83
C THR A 118 8.97 -9.14 7.12
N SER A 119 9.87 -10.12 7.22
CA SER A 119 9.67 -11.46 6.64
C SER A 119 8.45 -12.19 7.23
N SER A 120 8.08 -11.90 8.47
CA SER A 120 6.90 -12.48 9.12
C SER A 120 5.60 -12.09 8.44
N LEU A 121 5.54 -10.93 7.78
CA LEU A 121 4.36 -10.47 7.04
C LEU A 121 4.17 -11.17 5.69
N VAL A 122 5.17 -11.89 5.19
CA VAL A 122 5.05 -12.65 3.94
C VAL A 122 3.88 -13.64 3.99
N SER A 123 3.76 -14.41 5.08
CA SER A 123 2.66 -15.36 5.27
C SER A 123 1.30 -14.67 5.36
N PHE A 124 1.25 -13.49 5.97
CA PHE A 124 0.05 -12.67 6.07
C PHE A 124 -0.45 -12.24 4.67
N TYR A 125 0.43 -11.69 3.84
CA TYR A 125 0.07 -11.26 2.48
C TYR A 125 -0.19 -12.44 1.53
N LYS A 126 0.45 -13.60 1.74
CA LYS A 126 0.05 -14.84 1.05
C LYS A 126 -1.40 -15.20 1.32
N GLY A 127 -1.90 -14.98 2.53
CA GLY A 127 -3.31 -15.14 2.88
C GLY A 127 -4.26 -14.19 2.12
N TRP A 128 -3.75 -13.10 1.54
CA TRP A 128 -4.50 -12.21 0.64
C TRP A 128 -4.35 -12.58 -0.84
N GLY A 129 -3.60 -13.63 -1.16
CA GLY A 129 -3.35 -14.10 -2.53
C GLY A 129 -2.14 -13.46 -3.20
N PHE A 130 -1.26 -12.80 -2.43
CA PHE A 130 0.02 -12.32 -2.96
C PHE A 130 1.02 -13.45 -3.08
N HIS A 131 1.85 -13.38 -4.11
CA HIS A 131 2.94 -14.31 -4.37
C HIS A 131 4.28 -13.61 -4.21
N LEU A 132 5.27 -14.33 -3.67
CA LEU A 132 6.63 -13.84 -3.53
C LEU A 132 7.34 -13.90 -4.89
N LEU A 133 7.98 -12.81 -5.28
CA LEU A 133 8.90 -12.80 -6.41
C LEU A 133 10.28 -13.27 -5.94
N ARG A 134 10.84 -14.30 -6.61
CA ARG A 134 12.11 -14.92 -6.18
C ARG A 134 13.33 -14.21 -6.73
N ASP A 135 13.27 -13.71 -7.96
CA ASP A 135 14.41 -13.14 -8.67
C ASP A 135 14.09 -11.78 -9.29
N ALA A 136 15.11 -10.98 -9.52
CA ALA A 136 15.00 -9.70 -10.21
C ALA A 136 14.49 -9.86 -11.66
N ASP A 137 14.74 -11.01 -12.28
CA ASP A 137 14.31 -11.34 -13.65
C ASP A 137 12.81 -11.66 -13.73
N ASP A 138 12.19 -12.06 -12.60
CA ASP A 138 10.75 -12.26 -12.50
C ASP A 138 10.02 -10.95 -12.13
N ALA A 139 10.76 -9.87 -11.89
CA ALA A 139 10.18 -8.59 -11.51
C ALA A 139 9.37 -8.02 -12.68
N ILE A 140 8.10 -7.71 -12.39
CA ILE A 140 7.32 -6.88 -13.32
C ILE A 140 8.05 -5.54 -13.42
N PRO A 141 8.41 -5.07 -14.62
CA PRO A 141 9.04 -3.78 -14.78
C PRO A 141 7.99 -2.68 -14.58
N ILE A 142 7.65 -2.42 -13.32
CA ILE A 142 6.77 -1.33 -12.92
C ILE A 142 7.61 -0.19 -12.37
N THR A 143 7.22 1.02 -12.72
CA THR A 143 7.85 2.25 -12.27
C THR A 143 6.84 3.12 -11.50
N PRO A 144 7.30 3.96 -10.57
CA PRO A 144 6.43 4.91 -9.90
C PRO A 144 5.65 5.76 -10.90
N GLY A 145 4.36 5.94 -10.67
CA GLY A 145 3.56 6.96 -11.36
C GLY A 145 4.01 8.38 -10.98
N GLN A 146 3.45 9.42 -11.62
CA GLN A 146 3.94 10.80 -11.44
C GLN A 146 3.95 11.25 -9.98
N ARG A 147 2.86 11.04 -9.24
CA ARG A 147 2.75 11.45 -7.82
C ARG A 147 3.77 10.73 -6.93
N ALA A 148 4.00 9.45 -7.17
CA ALA A 148 5.02 8.68 -6.46
C ALA A 148 6.42 9.18 -6.79
N THR A 149 6.67 9.52 -8.05
CA THR A 149 7.94 10.12 -8.49
C THR A 149 8.18 11.45 -7.80
N ASP A 150 7.19 12.35 -7.76
CA ASP A 150 7.30 13.66 -7.10
C ASP A 150 7.59 13.50 -5.60
N TYR A 151 6.90 12.57 -4.94
CA TYR A 151 7.18 12.23 -3.53
C TYR A 151 8.62 11.72 -3.34
N LEU A 152 9.06 10.78 -4.17
CA LEU A 152 10.40 10.19 -4.04
C LEU A 152 11.50 11.25 -4.25
N ILE A 153 11.31 12.16 -5.19
CA ILE A 153 12.23 13.29 -5.39
C ILE A 153 12.22 14.21 -4.16
N ALA A 154 11.06 14.56 -3.63
CA ALA A 154 10.95 15.42 -2.46
C ALA A 154 11.57 14.79 -1.20
N ALA A 155 11.34 13.50 -0.99
CA ALA A 155 11.77 12.78 0.21
C ALA A 155 13.23 12.33 0.16
N TYR A 156 13.75 11.95 -1.02
CA TYR A 156 15.03 11.26 -1.16
C TYR A 156 15.96 11.87 -2.22
N GLY A 157 15.52 12.90 -2.94
CA GLY A 157 16.29 13.56 -3.98
C GLY A 157 16.44 12.76 -5.29
N GLN A 158 15.71 11.65 -5.44
CA GLN A 158 15.79 10.77 -6.62
C GLN A 158 14.44 10.08 -6.89
N PRO A 159 14.12 9.74 -8.18
CA PRO A 159 12.82 9.21 -8.57
C PRO A 159 12.60 7.74 -8.21
N SER A 160 13.59 7.06 -7.67
CA SER A 160 13.49 5.67 -7.25
C SER A 160 14.30 5.44 -5.98
N ILE A 161 13.86 4.49 -5.17
CA ILE A 161 14.63 3.99 -4.04
C ILE A 161 15.04 2.56 -4.36
N ASP A 162 16.34 2.27 -4.25
CA ASP A 162 16.81 0.89 -4.19
C ASP A 162 16.27 0.27 -2.90
N ASN A 163 15.30 -0.63 -3.05
CA ASN A 163 14.78 -1.34 -1.91
C ASN A 163 15.61 -2.62 -1.68
N PRO A 164 16.45 -2.65 -0.65
CA PRO A 164 17.33 -3.78 -0.37
C PRO A 164 16.57 -5.01 0.16
N LEU A 165 15.26 -4.88 0.45
CA LEU A 165 14.49 -5.99 0.97
C LEU A 165 14.19 -7.00 -0.15
N PRO A 166 14.55 -8.29 0.04
CA PRO A 166 14.41 -9.32 -0.99
C PRO A 166 12.96 -9.78 -1.20
N PHE A 167 12.01 -9.24 -0.43
CA PHE A 167 10.63 -9.72 -0.38
C PHE A 167 9.71 -8.81 -1.18
N ARG A 168 9.76 -8.89 -2.51
CA ARG A 168 8.71 -8.26 -3.32
C ARG A 168 7.55 -9.25 -3.49
N MET A 169 6.35 -8.79 -3.29
CA MET A 169 5.14 -9.60 -3.46
C MET A 169 4.19 -8.95 -4.45
N ILE A 170 3.49 -9.79 -5.20
CA ILE A 170 2.59 -9.37 -6.28
C ILE A 170 1.30 -10.17 -6.23
N LYS A 171 0.19 -9.53 -6.61
CA LYS A 171 -1.12 -10.14 -6.85
C LYS A 171 -1.70 -9.58 -8.15
N PRO A 172 -1.66 -10.30 -9.27
CA PRO A 172 -2.39 -9.93 -10.50
C PRO A 172 -3.91 -10.03 -10.26
N PHE A 173 -4.68 -9.05 -10.78
CA PHE A 173 -6.16 -9.06 -10.74
C PHE A 173 -6.76 -9.61 -12.03
N VAL A 174 -6.02 -9.52 -13.15
CA VAL A 174 -6.41 -10.10 -14.42
C VAL A 174 -5.50 -11.28 -14.74
N PRO A 175 -6.00 -12.33 -15.41
CA PRO A 175 -5.13 -13.41 -15.87
C PRO A 175 -4.02 -12.81 -16.74
N THR A 176 -2.79 -12.94 -16.31
CA THR A 176 -1.64 -12.49 -17.09
C THR A 176 -1.36 -13.48 -18.19
N VAL A 177 -1.45 -13.03 -19.45
CA VAL A 177 -1.02 -13.81 -20.59
C VAL A 177 0.52 -13.91 -20.55
N ASP A 178 1.00 -15.09 -20.22
CA ASP A 178 2.33 -15.68 -20.50
C ASP A 178 3.65 -14.97 -20.17
N HIS A 179 3.71 -13.90 -19.38
CA HIS A 179 4.99 -13.25 -19.07
C HIS A 179 5.41 -13.28 -17.58
N TYR A 180 4.60 -13.84 -16.70
CA TYR A 180 4.92 -13.92 -15.27
C TYR A 180 4.94 -15.38 -14.83
N ARG A 181 6.12 -15.97 -14.65
CA ARG A 181 6.22 -17.24 -13.96
C ARG A 181 5.93 -17.01 -12.47
N LEU A 182 4.70 -17.31 -12.08
CA LEU A 182 4.37 -17.52 -10.68
C LEU A 182 5.14 -18.74 -10.22
N VAL A 183 6.12 -18.58 -9.35
CA VAL A 183 6.85 -19.71 -8.81
C VAL A 183 5.98 -20.37 -7.75
N SER A 184 5.65 -21.63 -7.96
CA SER A 184 4.96 -22.45 -6.98
C SER A 184 5.79 -22.55 -5.68
N PRO A 185 5.18 -22.51 -4.50
CA PRO A 185 5.91 -22.69 -3.25
C PRO A 185 6.43 -24.11 -3.01
N LEU A 186 6.29 -25.02 -3.99
CA LEU A 186 6.62 -26.46 -3.87
C LEU A 186 7.79 -26.92 -4.79
N ASP A 187 8.47 -26.00 -5.46
CA ASP A 187 9.67 -26.30 -6.23
C ASP A 187 10.95 -25.81 -5.54
#